data_c4d5cd19399fb8208eab206d011d821c
#
_entry.id   c4d5cd19399fb8208eab206d011d821c
#
_cell.length_a   1.000
_cell.length_b   1.000
_cell.length_c   1.000
_cell.angle_alpha   90.00
_cell.angle_beta   90.00
_cell.angle_gamma   90.00
#
_symmetry.space_group_name_H-M   'P 1'
#
loop_
_entity.id
_entity.type
_entity.pdbx_description
1 polymer ?
#
loop_
_entity_poly.entity_id
_entity_poly.type
_entity_poly.pdbx_seq_one_letter_code
_entity_poly.pdbx_strand_id
1 'polypeptide(L)' 'MLKIKLQPTGKKHQRSYRVVVVEGKSKLSGSVLDTIGTYNPHETDSAKKITLNKEKYLSWINKGAQPTDTIRKLVK' A
#
# COMPACT_ATOMS: atom_id res chain seq x y z
N MET A 1 1.33 -8.26 14.15
CA MET A 1 2.41 -7.56 13.44
C MET A 1 1.84 -6.72 12.31
N LEU A 2 2.15 -5.46 12.31
CA LEU A 2 1.63 -4.54 11.31
C LEU A 2 2.43 -4.62 10.02
N LYS A 3 1.73 -4.68 8.89
CA LYS A 3 2.38 -4.73 7.58
C LYS A 3 1.77 -3.71 6.63
N ILE A 4 2.59 -3.16 5.78
CA ILE A 4 2.15 -2.26 4.72
C ILE A 4 2.30 -3.02 3.41
N LYS A 5 1.20 -3.18 2.68
CA LYS A 5 1.20 -3.96 1.45
C LYS A 5 0.28 -3.34 0.40
N LEU A 6 0.37 -3.87 -0.81
CA LEU A 6 -0.54 -3.51 -1.89
C LEU A 6 -1.75 -4.42 -1.85
N GLN A 7 -2.93 -3.83 -1.92
CA GLN A 7 -4.19 -4.55 -2.02
C GLN A 7 -4.77 -4.30 -3.42
N PRO A 8 -5.02 -5.34 -4.20
CA PRO A 8 -5.57 -5.14 -5.54
C PRO A 8 -6.99 -4.57 -5.46
N THR A 9 -7.25 -3.60 -6.30
CA THR A 9 -8.57 -3.00 -6.46
C THR A 9 -8.82 -2.80 -7.94
N GLY A 10 -10.06 -2.47 -8.30
CA GLY A 10 -10.39 -2.16 -9.67
C GLY A 10 -10.88 -3.36 -10.47
N LYS A 11 -11.14 -3.12 -11.73
CA LYS A 11 -11.77 -4.08 -12.61
C LYS A 11 -10.77 -4.92 -13.39
N LYS A 12 -11.29 -5.94 -14.02
CA LYS A 12 -10.59 -6.98 -14.74
C LYS A 12 -9.49 -6.50 -15.69
N HIS A 13 -9.67 -5.37 -16.35
CA HIS A 13 -8.71 -4.86 -17.34
C HIS A 13 -7.93 -3.63 -16.86
N GLN A 14 -8.29 -3.10 -15.73
CA GLN A 14 -7.62 -1.93 -15.16
C GLN A 14 -7.39 -2.16 -13.69
N ARG A 15 -6.39 -2.96 -13.39
CA ARG A 15 -6.06 -3.23 -12.00
C ARG A 15 -5.28 -2.07 -11.42
N SER A 16 -5.79 -1.56 -10.34
CA SER A 16 -5.04 -0.65 -9.50
C SER A 16 -4.85 -1.29 -8.14
N TYR A 17 -4.03 -0.65 -7.33
CA TYR A 17 -3.72 -1.17 -6.00
C TYR A 17 -3.81 -0.05 -4.99
N ARG A 18 -4.16 -0.41 -3.77
CA ARG A 18 -4.10 0.52 -2.65
C ARG A 18 -2.95 0.12 -1.74
N VAL A 19 -2.23 1.11 -1.26
CA VAL A 19 -1.21 0.88 -0.23
C VAL A 19 -1.93 0.91 1.10
N VAL A 20 -1.99 -0.25 1.76
CA VAL A 20 -2.78 -0.42 2.97
C VAL A 20 -1.93 -0.94 4.10
N VAL A 21 -2.35 -0.60 5.31
CA VAL A 21 -1.75 -1.15 6.53
C VAL A 21 -2.69 -2.20 7.07
N VAL A 22 -2.15 -3.40 7.30
CA VAL A 22 -2.94 -4.52 7.80
C VAL A 22 -2.25 -5.18 8.98
N GLU A 23 -3.04 -5.88 9.78
CA GLU A 23 -2.49 -6.72 10.84
C GLU A 23 -2.06 -8.05 10.24
N GLY A 24 -0.80 -8.42 10.45
CA GLY A 24 -0.21 -9.60 9.84
C GLY A 24 -0.82 -10.92 10.24
N LYS A 25 -1.59 -10.96 11.32
CA LYS A 25 -2.26 -12.18 11.76
C LYS A 25 -3.56 -12.45 11.00
N SER A 26 -4.07 -11.48 10.31
CA SER A 26 -5.28 -11.62 9.52
C SER A 26 -5.00 -12.45 8.29
N LYS A 27 -5.54 -13.64 8.22
CA LYS A 27 -5.31 -14.52 7.07
C LYS A 27 -6.22 -14.25 5.90
N LEU A 28 -7.44 -13.84 6.16
CA LEU A 28 -8.44 -13.65 5.12
C LEU A 28 -8.82 -12.19 5.05
N SER A 29 -8.86 -11.67 3.85
CA SER A 29 -9.33 -10.31 3.55
C SER A 29 -8.89 -9.25 4.54
N GLY A 30 -8.04 -9.57 5.41
CA GLY A 30 -7.41 -8.77 6.41
C GLY A 30 -8.15 -7.52 6.85
N SER A 31 -8.15 -7.24 8.09
CA SER A 31 -8.66 -5.97 8.56
C SER A 31 -7.71 -4.87 8.11
N VAL A 32 -8.11 -4.13 7.10
CA VAL A 32 -7.36 -2.97 6.67
C VAL A 32 -7.47 -1.90 7.75
N LEU A 33 -6.36 -1.56 8.35
CA LEU A 33 -6.34 -0.57 9.42
C LEU A 33 -6.35 0.85 8.86
N ASP A 34 -5.67 1.04 7.73
CA ASP A 34 -5.60 2.35 7.11
C ASP A 34 -5.23 2.19 5.64
N THR A 35 -5.67 3.12 4.82
CA THR A 35 -5.25 3.23 3.43
C THR A 35 -4.38 4.47 3.32
N ILE A 36 -3.12 4.29 2.96
CA ILE A 36 -2.16 5.38 2.97
C ILE A 36 -1.73 5.82 1.59
N GLY A 37 -2.23 5.15 0.56
CA GLY A 37 -1.89 5.56 -0.80
C GLY A 37 -2.54 4.67 -1.83
N THR A 38 -2.25 4.96 -3.10
CA THR A 38 -2.71 4.16 -4.23
C THR A 38 -1.55 3.95 -5.19
N TYR A 39 -1.58 2.83 -5.90
CA TYR A 39 -0.60 2.52 -6.93
C TYR A 39 -1.33 2.12 -8.20
N ASN A 40 -1.00 2.78 -9.28
CA ASN A 40 -1.62 2.50 -10.57
C ASN A 40 -0.52 2.12 -11.58
N PRO A 41 -0.30 0.83 -11.82
CA PRO A 41 0.77 0.40 -12.72
C PRO A 41 0.51 0.76 -14.19
N HIS A 42 -0.73 1.10 -14.53
CA HIS A 42 -1.08 1.48 -15.89
C HIS A 42 -0.82 2.95 -16.19
N GLU A 43 -0.50 3.74 -15.16
CA GLU A 43 -0.22 5.14 -15.35
C GLU A 43 1.14 5.33 -16.02
N THR A 44 1.17 6.12 -17.08
CA THR A 44 2.40 6.40 -17.82
C THR A 44 3.24 7.48 -17.14
N ASP A 45 2.60 8.36 -16.41
CA ASP A 45 3.30 9.41 -15.66
C ASP A 45 3.80 8.84 -14.34
N SER A 46 5.12 8.76 -14.19
CA SER A 46 5.72 8.19 -12.99
C SER A 46 5.35 8.95 -11.71
N ALA A 47 5.07 10.23 -11.84
CA ALA A 47 4.66 11.02 -10.66
C ALA A 47 3.26 10.65 -10.19
N LYS A 48 2.40 10.17 -11.11
CA LYS A 48 1.03 9.76 -10.78
C LYS A 48 0.89 8.27 -10.56
N LYS A 49 1.91 7.51 -10.89
CA LYS A 49 1.89 6.06 -10.80
C LYS A 49 1.67 5.58 -9.38
N ILE A 50 2.27 6.27 -8.43
CA ILE A 50 2.05 5.99 -7.03
C ILE A 50 1.73 7.29 -6.30
N THR A 51 0.66 7.27 -5.52
CA THR A 51 0.29 8.36 -4.64
C THR A 51 0.38 7.83 -3.22
N LEU A 52 1.22 8.42 -2.40
CA LEU A 52 1.44 7.95 -1.05
C LEU A 52 1.43 9.13 -0.09
N ASN A 53 0.65 8.99 0.97
CA ASN A 53 0.69 9.96 2.07
C ASN A 53 1.90 9.63 2.94
N LYS A 54 2.99 10.36 2.72
CA LYS A 54 4.25 10.09 3.43
C LYS A 54 4.12 10.26 4.93
N GLU A 55 3.31 11.20 5.37
CA GLU A 55 3.11 11.41 6.80
C GLU A 55 2.49 10.19 7.46
N LYS A 56 1.45 9.64 6.84
CA LYS A 56 0.83 8.42 7.34
C LYS A 56 1.79 7.24 7.25
N TYR A 57 2.51 7.13 6.14
CA TYR A 57 3.48 6.07 5.97
C TYR A 57 4.50 6.08 7.10
N LEU A 58 5.12 7.22 7.35
CA LEU A 58 6.12 7.34 8.41
C LEU A 58 5.52 7.11 9.78
N SER A 59 4.29 7.57 10.01
CA SER A 59 3.59 7.35 11.26
C SER A 59 3.44 5.86 11.54
N TRP A 60 3.01 5.09 10.52
CA TRP A 60 2.85 3.65 10.68
C TRP A 60 4.19 2.93 10.85
N ILE A 61 5.23 3.38 10.14
CA ILE A 61 6.57 2.84 10.32
C ILE A 61 7.03 3.05 11.77
N ASN A 62 6.78 4.23 12.32
CA ASN A 62 7.12 4.52 13.72
C ASN A 62 6.34 3.65 14.71
N LYS A 63 5.16 3.20 14.31
CA LYS A 63 4.35 2.29 15.12
C LYS A 63 4.77 0.84 14.98
N GLY A 64 5.75 0.56 14.14
CA GLY A 64 6.26 -0.78 13.94
C GLY A 64 5.75 -1.49 12.70
N ALA A 65 5.04 -0.80 11.82
CA ALA A 65 4.58 -1.40 10.58
C ALA A 65 5.77 -1.69 9.66
N GLN A 66 5.75 -2.85 9.02
CA GLN A 66 6.82 -3.26 8.14
C GLN A 66 6.35 -3.26 6.69
N PRO A 67 6.97 -2.46 5.82
CA PRO A 67 6.61 -2.46 4.40
C PRO A 67 7.09 -3.74 3.72
N THR A 68 6.28 -4.26 2.80
CA THR A 68 6.71 -5.38 1.96
C THR A 68 7.78 -4.90 0.99
N ASP A 69 8.48 -5.85 0.36
CA ASP A 69 9.52 -5.51 -0.60
C ASP A 69 9.01 -4.64 -1.74
N THR A 70 7.79 -4.93 -2.21
CA THR A 70 7.17 -4.15 -3.26
C THR A 70 6.99 -2.69 -2.83
N ILE A 71 6.50 -2.49 -1.61
CA ILE A 71 6.31 -1.15 -1.07
C ILE A 71 7.65 -0.43 -0.93
N ARG A 72 8.66 -1.12 -0.44
CA ARG A 72 10.00 -0.55 -0.29
C ARG A 72 10.54 -0.03 -1.61
N LYS A 73 10.34 -0.78 -2.68
CA LYS A 73 10.77 -0.38 -4.02
C LYS A 73 10.02 0.83 -4.52
N LEU A 74 8.72 0.89 -4.23
CA LEU A 74 7.87 1.99 -4.71
C LEU A 74 8.11 3.29 -3.96
N VAL A 75 8.45 3.20 -2.69
CA VAL A 75 8.60 4.38 -1.84
C VAL A 75 10.00 5.00 -1.93
N LYS A 76 10.87 4.35 -2.56
CA LYS A 76 12.27 4.75 -2.66
C LYS A 76 12.48 6.15 -3.22
#